data_5108c34af5b46fe5d056de1bd4ed8e29
#
_entry.id   5108c34af5b46fe5d056de1bd4ed8e29
#
_cell.length_a   1.000
_cell.length_b   1.000
_cell.length_c   1.000
_cell.angle_alpha   90.00
_cell.angle_beta   90.00
_cell.angle_gamma   90.00
#
_symmetry.space_group_name_H-M   'P 1'
#
loop_
_entity.id
_entity.type
_entity.pdbx_description
1 polymer ?
#
loop_
_entity_poly.entity_id
_entity_poly.type
_entity_poly.pdbx_seq_one_letter_code
_entity_poly.pdbx_strand_id
1 'polypeptide(L)'
;TLTHKMVPTVIDILEEVDFHSEELRPEDFMFKGFNGVMCVESGGPPAGTGCGGYVTGQTVKLLKEHHLLEDTDVVIFDVLGDVVCGGFAAPLQHANYCLIVTANDFDSIFAMNRIVAAINAKAKNYKVRLGGVIANRSAELDQIEKFNERTGLKTMAHFRNVDAIRRSRLKKCTIFEMDSEEEGVVEVQNEYLSLAQKMIDNVEPLEAEPLKDREIFDLLGFD
;
A
#
# COMPACT_ATOMS: atom_id res chain seq x y z
N THR A 1 6.93 3.96 12.32
CA THR A 1 6.62 2.93 13.34
C THR A 1 7.48 1.70 13.19
N LEU A 2 7.55 1.05 12.02
CA LEU A 2 8.33 -0.18 11.81
C LEU A 2 9.80 -0.06 12.21
N THR A 3 10.45 1.06 11.90
CA THR A 3 11.87 1.31 12.17
C THR A 3 12.11 2.04 13.50
N HIS A 4 11.06 2.40 14.25
CA HIS A 4 11.07 3.20 15.49
C HIS A 4 11.72 4.60 15.36
N LYS A 5 12.20 4.95 14.20
CA LYS A 5 12.85 6.22 13.88
C LYS A 5 12.52 6.65 12.45
N MET A 6 12.79 7.89 12.13
CA MET A 6 12.85 8.32 10.73
C MET A 6 14.13 7.77 10.11
N VAL A 7 14.01 7.28 8.90
CA VAL A 7 15.13 6.83 8.07
C VAL A 7 15.32 7.81 6.91
N PRO A 8 16.53 7.97 6.38
CA PRO A 8 16.74 8.76 5.17
C PRO A 8 16.01 8.12 3.98
N THR A 9 15.61 8.94 3.05
CA THR A 9 14.97 8.47 1.83
C THR A 9 16.00 8.11 0.76
N VAL A 10 15.64 7.23 -0.16
CA VAL A 10 16.52 6.87 -1.28
C VAL A 10 16.91 8.09 -2.10
N ILE A 11 16.00 9.06 -2.27
CA ILE A 11 16.32 10.27 -3.04
C ILE A 11 17.35 11.14 -2.31
N ASP A 12 17.21 11.31 -0.99
CA ASP A 12 18.18 12.08 -0.20
C ASP A 12 19.58 11.44 -0.27
N ILE A 13 19.66 10.13 -0.17
CA ILE A 13 20.92 9.36 -0.24
C ILE A 13 21.53 9.47 -1.64
N LEU A 14 20.72 9.38 -2.71
CA LEU A 14 21.18 9.55 -4.08
C LEU A 14 21.73 10.97 -4.35
N GLU A 15 21.09 11.99 -3.76
CA GLU A 15 21.60 13.37 -3.86
C GLU A 15 22.98 13.54 -3.18
N GLU A 16 23.23 12.83 -2.06
CA GLU A 16 24.54 12.87 -1.37
C GLU A 16 25.68 12.29 -2.21
N VAL A 17 25.41 11.41 -3.16
CA VAL A 17 26.40 10.79 -4.08
C VAL A 17 26.23 11.29 -5.52
N ASP A 18 25.70 12.49 -5.73
CA ASP A 18 25.47 13.07 -7.06
C ASP A 18 24.78 12.10 -8.05
N PHE A 19 23.85 11.29 -7.56
CA PHE A 19 23.12 10.24 -8.30
C PHE A 19 23.99 9.08 -8.83
N HIS A 20 25.19 8.89 -8.30
CA HIS A 20 26.05 7.75 -8.57
C HIS A 20 25.57 6.52 -7.78
N SER A 21 24.52 5.85 -8.26
CA SER A 21 23.89 4.73 -7.57
C SER A 21 24.83 3.53 -7.35
N GLU A 22 25.86 3.40 -8.17
CA GLU A 22 26.90 2.38 -8.06
C GLU A 22 27.79 2.50 -6.81
N GLU A 23 27.79 3.65 -6.14
CA GLU A 23 28.50 3.89 -4.89
C GLU A 23 27.71 3.41 -3.66
N LEU A 24 26.40 3.21 -3.81
CA LEU A 24 25.52 2.84 -2.71
C LEU A 24 25.59 1.34 -2.39
N ARG A 25 25.53 1.03 -1.10
CA ARG A 25 25.40 -0.32 -0.58
C ARG A 25 24.01 -0.52 0.02
N PRO A 26 23.52 -1.78 0.15
CA PRO A 26 22.22 -2.04 0.78
C PRO A 26 22.04 -1.39 2.17
N GLU A 27 23.12 -1.32 2.96
CA GLU A 27 23.11 -0.73 4.30
C GLU A 27 22.81 0.77 4.32
N ASP A 28 23.04 1.46 3.21
CA ASP A 28 22.84 2.90 3.11
C ASP A 28 21.35 3.26 2.99
N PHE A 29 20.54 2.41 2.34
CA PHE A 29 19.13 2.70 2.01
C PHE A 29 18.13 1.65 2.53
N MET A 30 18.59 0.53 3.10
CA MET A 30 17.73 -0.53 3.61
C MET A 30 17.87 -0.66 5.13
N PHE A 31 16.77 -0.50 5.85
CA PHE A 31 16.75 -0.42 7.31
C PHE A 31 15.96 -1.57 7.91
N LYS A 32 16.56 -2.23 8.90
CA LYS A 32 15.88 -3.29 9.64
C LYS A 32 14.87 -2.71 10.61
N GLY A 33 13.60 -3.09 10.46
CA GLY A 33 12.51 -2.74 11.33
C GLY A 33 12.11 -3.84 12.31
N PHE A 34 10.93 -3.69 12.89
CA PHE A 34 10.36 -4.65 13.82
C PHE A 34 10.41 -6.08 13.28
N ASN A 35 10.79 -7.02 14.15
CA ASN A 35 10.89 -8.45 13.85
C ASN A 35 11.70 -8.79 12.57
N GLY A 36 12.61 -7.91 12.17
CA GLY A 36 13.51 -8.17 11.05
C GLY A 36 12.95 -7.76 9.67
N VAL A 37 11.79 -7.16 9.62
CA VAL A 37 11.25 -6.63 8.35
C VAL A 37 12.20 -5.58 7.78
N MET A 38 12.59 -5.74 6.53
CA MET A 38 13.43 -4.77 5.85
C MET A 38 12.57 -3.65 5.27
N CYS A 39 12.98 -2.42 5.53
CA CYS A 39 12.24 -1.20 5.17
C CYS A 39 13.11 -0.32 4.28
N VAL A 40 12.51 0.20 3.21
CA VAL A 40 13.12 1.19 2.31
C VAL A 40 12.13 2.34 2.16
N GLU A 41 12.61 3.57 2.37
CA GLU A 41 11.82 4.78 2.16
C GLU A 41 12.24 5.43 0.85
N SER A 42 11.34 5.42 -0.13
CA SER A 42 11.64 5.97 -1.45
C SER A 42 11.85 7.49 -1.41
N GLY A 43 11.05 8.20 -0.63
CA GLY A 43 10.99 9.65 -0.63
C GLY A 43 10.15 10.19 -1.78
N GLY A 44 10.24 11.49 -1.98
CA GLY A 44 9.58 12.21 -3.06
C GLY A 44 10.46 13.34 -3.57
N PRO A 45 10.31 13.76 -4.85
CA PRO A 45 11.08 14.89 -5.36
C PRO A 45 10.70 16.16 -4.61
N PRO A 46 11.61 17.12 -4.48
CA PRO A 46 11.27 18.44 -3.97
C PRO A 46 10.12 19.06 -4.74
N ALA A 47 9.31 19.89 -4.09
CA ALA A 47 8.14 20.50 -4.69
C ALA A 47 8.51 21.25 -6.00
N GLY A 48 7.85 20.89 -7.10
CA GLY A 48 8.06 21.52 -8.41
C GLY A 48 9.28 21.02 -9.20
N THR A 49 10.03 20.03 -8.72
CA THR A 49 11.30 19.63 -9.36
C THR A 49 11.29 18.23 -10.00
N GLY A 50 10.20 17.50 -9.96
CA GLY A 50 10.20 16.17 -10.56
C GLY A 50 8.92 15.39 -10.38
N CYS A 51 8.94 14.13 -10.84
CA CYS A 51 7.83 13.18 -10.74
C CYS A 51 8.18 12.08 -9.73
N GLY A 52 7.26 11.77 -8.80
CA GLY A 52 7.40 10.67 -7.84
C GLY A 52 7.70 9.32 -8.51
N GLY A 53 7.29 9.14 -9.76
CA GLY A 53 7.60 7.94 -10.54
C GLY A 53 9.09 7.75 -10.83
N TYR A 54 9.84 8.83 -10.99
CA TYR A 54 11.29 8.75 -11.13
C TYR A 54 11.94 8.18 -9.86
N VAL A 55 11.60 8.77 -8.71
CA VAL A 55 12.15 8.36 -7.41
C VAL A 55 11.84 6.90 -7.10
N THR A 56 10.57 6.51 -7.24
CA THR A 56 10.15 5.12 -7.07
C THR A 56 10.85 4.18 -8.05
N GLY A 57 11.04 4.63 -9.29
CA GLY A 57 11.79 3.88 -10.31
C GLY A 57 13.24 3.65 -9.92
N GLN A 58 13.92 4.68 -9.39
CA GLN A 58 15.30 4.55 -8.87
C GLN A 58 15.37 3.60 -7.67
N THR A 59 14.42 3.70 -6.75
CA THR A 59 14.35 2.78 -5.60
C THR A 59 14.23 1.32 -6.05
N VAL A 60 13.29 1.02 -6.97
CA VAL A 60 13.14 -0.34 -7.50
C VAL A 60 14.36 -0.80 -8.27
N LYS A 61 15.03 0.11 -9.01
CA LYS A 61 16.28 -0.18 -9.71
C LYS A 61 17.37 -0.62 -8.75
N LEU A 62 17.62 0.16 -7.68
CA LEU A 62 18.58 -0.19 -6.62
C LEU A 62 18.29 -1.55 -5.99
N LEU A 63 17.04 -1.82 -5.61
CA LEU A 63 16.63 -3.11 -5.04
C LEU A 63 16.97 -4.28 -5.97
N LYS A 64 16.84 -4.11 -7.29
CA LYS A 64 17.15 -5.13 -8.29
C LYS A 64 18.65 -5.28 -8.52
N GLU A 65 19.38 -4.19 -8.64
CA GLU A 65 20.82 -4.18 -8.87
C GLU A 65 21.56 -4.90 -7.73
N HIS A 66 21.05 -4.80 -6.52
CA HIS A 66 21.56 -5.50 -5.35
C HIS A 66 20.88 -6.86 -5.07
N HIS A 67 20.04 -7.38 -5.98
CA HIS A 67 19.33 -8.68 -5.83
C HIS A 67 18.48 -8.82 -4.55
N LEU A 68 18.01 -7.68 -3.99
CA LEU A 68 17.34 -7.67 -2.69
C LEU A 68 15.87 -8.16 -2.73
N LEU A 69 15.31 -8.36 -3.93
CA LEU A 69 13.97 -8.89 -4.11
C LEU A 69 13.93 -10.42 -4.29
N GLU A 70 15.09 -11.05 -4.57
CA GLU A 70 15.14 -12.46 -5.00
C GLU A 70 14.94 -13.44 -3.82
N ASP A 71 15.47 -13.08 -2.63
CA ASP A 71 15.37 -13.89 -1.41
C ASP A 71 14.30 -13.38 -0.44
N THR A 72 13.28 -12.71 -0.96
CA THR A 72 12.21 -12.11 -0.16
C THR A 72 10.88 -12.83 -0.41
N ASP A 73 10.25 -13.36 0.64
CA ASP A 73 8.97 -14.06 0.54
C ASP A 73 7.82 -13.13 0.12
N VAL A 74 7.78 -11.91 0.66
CA VAL A 74 6.75 -10.92 0.39
C VAL A 74 7.35 -9.52 0.28
N VAL A 75 7.06 -8.84 -0.82
CA VAL A 75 7.42 -7.42 -1.02
C VAL A 75 6.15 -6.60 -1.03
N ILE A 76 6.05 -5.61 -0.14
CA ILE A 76 4.93 -4.68 -0.06
C ILE A 76 5.38 -3.31 -0.59
N PHE A 77 4.77 -2.89 -1.70
CA PHE A 77 4.87 -1.52 -2.18
C PHE A 77 3.72 -0.71 -1.60
N ASP A 78 4.03 0.17 -0.64
CA ASP A 78 3.05 1.12 -0.09
C ASP A 78 2.92 2.30 -1.06
N VAL A 79 1.84 2.31 -1.83
CA VAL A 79 1.65 3.20 -2.97
C VAL A 79 0.52 4.20 -2.70
N LEU A 80 0.75 5.46 -3.04
CA LEU A 80 -0.28 6.50 -2.97
C LEU A 80 -1.46 6.19 -3.91
N GLY A 81 -2.66 6.60 -3.51
CA GLY A 81 -3.89 6.41 -4.29
C GLY A 81 -4.03 7.30 -5.53
N ASP A 82 -3.07 8.18 -5.80
CA ASP A 82 -3.07 9.02 -7.01
C ASP A 82 -2.62 8.22 -8.24
N VAL A 83 -3.60 7.70 -8.97
CA VAL A 83 -3.41 6.86 -10.17
C VAL A 83 -2.80 7.60 -11.37
N VAL A 84 -2.80 8.93 -11.34
CA VAL A 84 -2.25 9.76 -12.44
C VAL A 84 -0.74 9.88 -12.29
N CYS A 85 -0.22 9.73 -11.09
CA CYS A 85 1.20 9.86 -10.79
C CYS A 85 2.01 8.65 -11.28
N GLY A 86 3.21 8.91 -11.81
CA GLY A 86 4.18 7.87 -12.15
C GLY A 86 4.61 7.03 -10.94
N GLY A 87 4.54 7.57 -9.71
CA GLY A 87 4.77 6.85 -8.46
C GLY A 87 3.80 5.70 -8.23
N PHE A 88 2.54 5.83 -8.71
CA PHE A 88 1.59 4.73 -8.73
C PHE A 88 1.97 3.66 -9.77
N ALA A 89 2.38 4.07 -10.96
CA ALA A 89 2.58 3.15 -12.08
C ALA A 89 3.87 2.32 -11.98
N ALA A 90 4.94 2.86 -11.38
CA ALA A 90 6.24 2.21 -11.34
C ALA A 90 6.25 0.90 -10.54
N PRO A 91 5.70 0.81 -9.31
CA PRO A 91 5.66 -0.44 -8.55
C PRO A 91 4.81 -1.53 -9.20
N LEU A 92 3.75 -1.15 -9.93
CA LEU A 92 2.82 -2.10 -10.55
C LEU A 92 3.47 -3.01 -11.60
N GLN A 93 4.60 -2.59 -12.19
CA GLN A 93 5.36 -3.41 -13.12
C GLN A 93 6.00 -4.64 -12.44
N HIS A 94 6.14 -4.59 -11.12
CA HIS A 94 6.83 -5.58 -10.30
C HIS A 94 5.91 -6.31 -9.33
N ALA A 95 4.67 -5.82 -9.18
CA ALA A 95 3.67 -6.40 -8.31
C ALA A 95 2.94 -7.58 -8.98
N ASN A 96 2.57 -8.57 -8.16
CA ASN A 96 1.67 -9.65 -8.56
C ASN A 96 0.21 -9.27 -8.29
N TYR A 97 -0.04 -8.64 -7.14
CA TYR A 97 -1.38 -8.26 -6.70
C TYR A 97 -1.43 -6.81 -6.25
N CYS A 98 -2.57 -6.19 -6.49
CA CYS A 98 -2.94 -4.91 -5.92
C CYS A 98 -4.07 -5.12 -4.91
N LEU A 99 -3.82 -4.78 -3.64
CA LEU A 99 -4.82 -4.68 -2.60
C LEU A 99 -5.21 -3.22 -2.45
N ILE A 100 -6.48 -2.90 -2.59
CA ILE A 100 -6.94 -1.51 -2.52
C ILE A 100 -7.35 -1.19 -1.09
N VAL A 101 -6.66 -0.23 -0.47
CA VAL A 101 -7.03 0.26 0.87
C VAL A 101 -7.98 1.44 0.71
N THR A 102 -9.16 1.35 1.29
CA THR A 102 -10.20 2.37 1.17
C THR A 102 -10.93 2.60 2.50
N ALA A 103 -11.65 3.70 2.63
CA ALA A 103 -12.58 3.95 3.71
C ALA A 103 -14.03 3.90 3.20
N ASN A 104 -15.00 3.78 4.12
CA ASN A 104 -16.41 3.68 3.79
C ASN A 104 -17.05 5.06 3.62
N ASP A 105 -16.51 5.84 2.68
CA ASP A 105 -17.00 7.16 2.30
C ASP A 105 -16.93 7.34 0.78
N PHE A 106 -17.68 8.33 0.27
CA PHE A 106 -17.79 8.59 -1.16
C PHE A 106 -16.44 8.83 -1.84
N ASP A 107 -15.62 9.72 -1.28
CA ASP A 107 -14.35 10.14 -1.93
C ASP A 107 -13.39 8.96 -2.03
N SER A 108 -13.30 8.15 -0.97
CA SER A 108 -12.46 6.95 -0.92
C SER A 108 -12.93 5.88 -1.91
N ILE A 109 -14.24 5.67 -2.05
CA ILE A 109 -14.80 4.70 -3.01
C ILE A 109 -14.66 5.22 -4.45
N PHE A 110 -14.84 6.52 -4.67
CA PHE A 110 -14.59 7.12 -5.98
C PHE A 110 -13.13 6.95 -6.40
N ALA A 111 -12.18 7.18 -5.49
CA ALA A 111 -10.75 6.90 -5.72
C ALA A 111 -10.49 5.41 -5.98
N MET A 112 -11.11 4.50 -5.20
CA MET A 112 -11.04 3.05 -5.42
C MET A 112 -11.45 2.66 -6.84
N ASN A 113 -12.54 3.22 -7.35
CA ASN A 113 -12.99 2.98 -8.73
C ASN A 113 -11.94 3.38 -9.78
N ARG A 114 -11.24 4.50 -9.56
CA ARG A 114 -10.14 4.94 -10.44
C ARG A 114 -8.96 3.97 -10.37
N ILE A 115 -8.67 3.42 -9.20
CA ILE A 115 -7.62 2.40 -9.03
C ILE A 115 -8.00 1.13 -9.79
N VAL A 116 -9.26 0.65 -9.70
CA VAL A 116 -9.74 -0.52 -10.47
C VAL A 116 -9.52 -0.32 -11.96
N ALA A 117 -9.94 0.83 -12.50
CA ALA A 117 -9.75 1.15 -13.91
C ALA A 117 -8.26 1.17 -14.31
N ALA A 118 -7.40 1.74 -13.46
CA ALA A 118 -5.96 1.83 -13.71
C ALA A 118 -5.29 0.44 -13.67
N ILE A 119 -5.64 -0.42 -12.71
CA ILE A 119 -5.12 -1.79 -12.63
C ILE A 119 -5.56 -2.61 -13.85
N ASN A 120 -6.82 -2.54 -14.26
CA ASN A 120 -7.31 -3.24 -15.45
C ASN A 120 -6.56 -2.80 -16.72
N ALA A 121 -6.27 -1.51 -16.84
CA ALA A 121 -5.47 -1.01 -17.96
C ALA A 121 -4.02 -1.54 -17.92
N LYS A 122 -3.40 -1.61 -16.74
CA LYS A 122 -2.04 -2.11 -16.55
C LYS A 122 -1.94 -3.63 -16.68
N ALA A 123 -2.95 -4.37 -16.25
CA ALA A 123 -3.01 -5.84 -16.33
C ALA A 123 -2.89 -6.37 -17.77
N LYS A 124 -3.12 -5.55 -18.78
CA LYS A 124 -2.90 -5.89 -20.20
C LYS A 124 -1.42 -6.08 -20.54
N ASN A 125 -0.52 -5.42 -19.83
CA ASN A 125 0.92 -5.40 -20.12
C ASN A 125 1.77 -5.92 -18.96
N TYR A 126 1.21 -6.01 -17.76
CA TYR A 126 1.91 -6.41 -16.53
C TYR A 126 1.22 -7.59 -15.85
N LYS A 127 1.93 -8.26 -14.95
CA LYS A 127 1.42 -9.40 -14.18
C LYS A 127 0.42 -9.00 -13.10
N VAL A 128 0.36 -7.72 -12.74
CA VAL A 128 -0.48 -7.23 -11.63
C VAL A 128 -1.96 -7.55 -11.85
N ARG A 129 -2.61 -8.03 -10.79
CA ARG A 129 -4.05 -8.33 -10.74
C ARG A 129 -4.67 -7.72 -9.49
N LEU A 130 -5.97 -7.45 -9.53
CA LEU A 130 -6.72 -7.08 -8.34
C LEU A 130 -6.79 -8.28 -7.40
N GLY A 131 -6.43 -8.08 -6.13
CA GLY A 131 -6.44 -9.13 -5.10
C GLY A 131 -7.55 -8.94 -4.08
N GLY A 132 -8.09 -7.73 -3.93
CA GLY A 132 -9.16 -7.43 -3.00
C GLY A 132 -9.12 -6.05 -2.39
N VAL A 133 -10.05 -5.80 -1.49
CA VAL A 133 -10.25 -4.53 -0.79
C VAL A 133 -9.94 -4.69 0.69
N ILE A 134 -9.22 -3.75 1.25
CA ILE A 134 -9.00 -3.59 2.69
C ILE A 134 -9.78 -2.36 3.13
N ALA A 135 -10.87 -2.56 3.84
CA ALA A 135 -11.62 -1.48 4.46
C ALA A 135 -10.85 -0.97 5.68
N ASN A 136 -10.46 0.30 5.67
CA ASN A 136 -9.65 0.89 6.73
C ASN A 136 -10.36 2.09 7.36
N ARG A 137 -10.24 2.23 8.67
CA ARG A 137 -10.85 3.32 9.46
C ARG A 137 -12.36 3.45 9.28
N SER A 138 -13.04 2.36 9.00
CA SER A 138 -14.48 2.34 8.71
C SER A 138 -15.24 1.68 9.85
N ALA A 139 -16.28 2.33 10.36
CA ALA A 139 -17.17 1.73 11.36
C ALA A 139 -18.11 0.73 10.69
N GLU A 140 -18.63 1.10 9.53
CA GLU A 140 -19.55 0.33 8.69
C GLU A 140 -18.90 -0.01 7.36
N LEU A 141 -19.49 -0.92 6.60
CA LEU A 141 -19.00 -1.37 5.28
C LEU A 141 -20.05 -1.21 4.17
N ASP A 142 -21.20 -0.66 4.47
CA ASP A 142 -22.36 -0.66 3.60
C ASP A 142 -22.09 -0.07 2.19
N GLN A 143 -21.34 1.02 2.10
CA GLN A 143 -21.01 1.62 0.82
C GLN A 143 -19.91 0.84 0.08
N ILE A 144 -18.90 0.35 0.79
CA ILE A 144 -17.87 -0.52 0.22
C ILE A 144 -18.50 -1.79 -0.34
N GLU A 145 -19.39 -2.43 0.41
CA GLU A 145 -20.00 -3.68 -0.01
C GLU A 145 -20.95 -3.49 -1.19
N LYS A 146 -21.76 -2.43 -1.22
CA LYS A 146 -22.54 -2.07 -2.41
C LYS A 146 -21.66 -1.91 -3.66
N PHE A 147 -20.52 -1.24 -3.50
CA PHE A 147 -19.58 -1.06 -4.60
C PHE A 147 -18.95 -2.40 -5.01
N ASN A 148 -18.51 -3.21 -4.06
CA ASN A 148 -17.92 -4.52 -4.31
C ASN A 148 -18.86 -5.47 -5.04
N GLU A 149 -20.13 -5.56 -4.61
CA GLU A 149 -21.16 -6.35 -5.27
C GLU A 149 -21.37 -5.92 -6.72
N ARG A 150 -21.33 -4.61 -6.98
CA ARG A 150 -21.57 -4.06 -8.30
C ARG A 150 -20.40 -4.23 -9.25
N THR A 151 -19.17 -4.28 -8.72
CA THR A 151 -17.93 -4.31 -9.51
C THR A 151 -17.25 -5.67 -9.56
N GLY A 152 -17.60 -6.61 -8.69
CA GLY A 152 -16.94 -7.93 -8.58
C GLY A 152 -15.75 -7.93 -7.63
N LEU A 153 -15.53 -6.86 -6.85
CA LEU A 153 -14.51 -6.85 -5.78
C LEU A 153 -14.96 -7.63 -4.55
N LYS A 154 -13.99 -7.91 -3.66
CA LYS A 154 -14.24 -8.59 -2.37
C LYS A 154 -13.44 -7.93 -1.26
N THR A 155 -14.06 -7.75 -0.10
CA THR A 155 -13.39 -7.28 1.12
C THR A 155 -12.56 -8.42 1.72
N MET A 156 -11.25 -8.20 1.86
CA MET A 156 -10.31 -9.14 2.49
C MET A 156 -10.17 -8.92 3.99
N ALA A 157 -10.18 -7.67 4.42
CA ALA A 157 -10.03 -7.28 5.82
C ALA A 157 -10.80 -5.99 6.11
N HIS A 158 -11.18 -5.83 7.38
CA HIS A 158 -11.87 -4.66 7.89
C HIS A 158 -11.18 -4.15 9.16
N PHE A 159 -10.54 -3.02 9.05
CA PHE A 159 -9.93 -2.31 10.16
C PHE A 159 -10.80 -1.14 10.60
N ARG A 160 -11.38 -1.26 11.77
CA ARG A 160 -12.13 -0.17 12.40
C ARG A 160 -11.18 0.96 12.84
N ASN A 161 -11.73 2.11 13.14
CA ASN A 161 -10.96 3.22 13.70
C ASN A 161 -10.74 2.98 15.21
N VAL A 162 -9.73 2.17 15.54
CA VAL A 162 -9.40 1.77 16.90
C VAL A 162 -8.29 2.66 17.46
N ASP A 163 -8.49 3.19 18.68
CA ASP A 163 -7.51 4.09 19.32
C ASP A 163 -6.16 3.41 19.59
N ALA A 164 -6.11 2.09 19.73
CA ALA A 164 -4.87 1.34 19.87
C ALA A 164 -3.86 1.64 18.72
N ILE A 165 -4.34 1.78 17.48
CA ILE A 165 -3.49 2.12 16.33
C ILE A 165 -2.90 3.53 16.48
N ARG A 166 -3.70 4.49 16.97
CA ARG A 166 -3.20 5.85 17.23
C ARG A 166 -2.16 5.85 18.36
N ARG A 167 -2.42 5.12 19.45
CA ARG A 167 -1.49 4.99 20.58
C ARG A 167 -0.16 4.36 20.16
N SER A 168 -0.16 3.30 19.36
CA SER A 168 1.07 2.67 18.87
C SER A 168 1.94 3.66 18.08
N ARG A 169 1.32 4.48 17.22
CA ARG A 169 2.03 5.53 16.47
C ARG A 169 2.65 6.59 17.38
N LEU A 170 1.93 7.02 18.43
CA LEU A 170 2.47 7.96 19.43
C LEU A 170 3.65 7.36 20.20
N LYS A 171 3.60 6.07 20.50
CA LYS A 171 4.71 5.33 21.12
C LYS A 171 5.83 4.99 20.14
N LYS A 172 5.67 5.31 18.84
CA LYS A 172 6.61 4.99 17.74
C LYS A 172 6.91 3.50 17.61
N CYS A 173 5.94 2.65 17.93
CA CYS A 173 6.05 1.20 17.83
C CYS A 173 4.93 0.61 16.98
N THR A 174 5.06 -0.64 16.59
CA THR A 174 3.99 -1.38 15.92
C THR A 174 2.92 -1.79 16.92
N ILE A 175 1.73 -2.16 16.42
CA ILE A 175 0.66 -2.69 17.28
C ILE A 175 1.08 -4.00 17.97
N PHE A 176 2.02 -4.75 17.37
CA PHE A 176 2.54 -6.01 17.93
C PHE A 176 3.54 -5.83 19.08
N GLU A 177 3.98 -4.60 19.34
CA GLU A 177 4.84 -4.24 20.46
C GLU A 177 4.07 -3.60 21.59
N MET A 178 2.75 -3.39 21.39
CA MET A 178 1.87 -2.89 22.45
C MET A 178 1.53 -4.00 23.43
N ASP A 179 1.24 -3.60 24.68
CA ASP A 179 0.76 -4.53 25.69
C ASP A 179 -0.59 -5.11 25.27
N SER A 180 -0.70 -6.44 25.29
CA SER A 180 -1.93 -7.15 24.94
C SER A 180 -3.08 -6.89 25.89
N GLU A 181 -2.83 -6.39 27.10
CA GLU A 181 -3.86 -5.97 28.06
C GLU A 181 -4.47 -4.60 27.72
N GLU A 182 -3.82 -3.81 26.86
CA GLU A 182 -4.36 -2.53 26.41
C GLU A 182 -5.57 -2.75 25.49
N GLU A 183 -6.64 -1.96 25.73
CA GLU A 183 -7.90 -2.04 24.98
C GLU A 183 -7.70 -1.94 23.45
N GLY A 184 -8.28 -2.86 22.71
CA GLY A 184 -8.28 -2.91 21.24
C GLY A 184 -6.98 -3.43 20.62
N VAL A 185 -5.94 -3.74 21.40
CA VAL A 185 -4.65 -4.19 20.86
C VAL A 185 -4.78 -5.58 20.24
N VAL A 186 -5.29 -6.54 20.99
CA VAL A 186 -5.42 -7.94 20.52
C VAL A 186 -6.39 -8.05 19.32
N GLU A 187 -7.46 -7.27 19.33
CA GLU A 187 -8.41 -7.22 18.20
C GLU A 187 -7.69 -6.83 16.92
N VAL A 188 -6.95 -5.73 16.95
CA VAL A 188 -6.22 -5.22 15.78
C VAL A 188 -5.09 -6.17 15.36
N GLN A 189 -4.36 -6.75 16.31
CA GLN A 189 -3.33 -7.75 16.01
C GLN A 189 -3.93 -8.94 15.25
N ASN A 190 -5.06 -9.46 15.70
CA ASN A 190 -5.75 -10.59 15.06
C ASN A 190 -6.23 -10.25 13.65
N GLU A 191 -6.73 -9.03 13.41
CA GLU A 191 -7.11 -8.58 12.07
C GLU A 191 -5.90 -8.53 11.12
N TYR A 192 -4.75 -8.01 11.57
CA TYR A 192 -3.52 -8.01 10.77
C TYR A 192 -3.02 -9.43 10.49
N LEU A 193 -3.04 -10.32 11.49
CA LEU A 193 -2.64 -11.71 11.31
C LEU A 193 -3.56 -12.45 10.34
N SER A 194 -4.86 -12.22 10.45
CA SER A 194 -5.85 -12.79 9.53
C SER A 194 -5.61 -12.31 8.09
N LEU A 195 -5.35 -11.02 7.89
CA LEU A 195 -5.02 -10.48 6.57
C LEU A 195 -3.71 -11.08 6.04
N ALA A 196 -2.67 -11.12 6.87
CA ALA A 196 -1.38 -11.68 6.49
C ALA A 196 -1.51 -13.16 6.08
N GLN A 197 -2.27 -13.96 6.82
CA GLN A 197 -2.53 -15.35 6.49
C GLN A 197 -3.22 -15.49 5.13
N LYS A 198 -4.24 -14.68 4.84
CA LYS A 198 -4.92 -14.67 3.54
C LYS A 198 -3.97 -14.30 2.40
N MET A 199 -3.03 -13.38 2.66
CA MET A 199 -2.03 -12.97 1.66
C MET A 199 -1.01 -14.08 1.37
N ILE A 200 -0.64 -14.87 2.37
CA ILE A 200 0.34 -15.96 2.24
C ILE A 200 -0.32 -17.21 1.62
N ASP A 201 -1.51 -17.57 2.05
CA ASP A 201 -2.17 -18.80 1.61
C ASP A 201 -2.55 -18.79 0.14
N ASN A 202 -3.10 -17.75 -0.35
CA ASN A 202 -3.29 -17.45 -1.77
C ASN A 202 -4.20 -16.24 -1.99
N VAL A 203 -3.70 -15.23 -2.66
CA VAL A 203 -4.54 -14.14 -3.15
C VAL A 203 -5.11 -14.58 -4.50
N GLU A 204 -6.42 -14.79 -4.57
CA GLU A 204 -7.08 -15.07 -5.83
C GLU A 204 -7.21 -13.79 -6.67
N PRO A 205 -6.82 -13.81 -7.95
CA PRO A 205 -7.04 -12.67 -8.82
C PRO A 205 -8.53 -12.43 -9.03
N LEU A 206 -8.96 -11.18 -8.86
CA LEU A 206 -10.33 -10.77 -9.08
C LEU A 206 -10.49 -10.11 -10.46
N GLU A 207 -11.56 -10.45 -11.15
CA GLU A 207 -12.04 -9.73 -12.31
C GLU A 207 -13.09 -8.72 -11.85
N ALA A 208 -12.75 -7.43 -11.89
CA ALA A 208 -13.62 -6.36 -11.45
C ALA A 208 -13.77 -5.31 -12.55
N GLU A 209 -14.98 -4.83 -12.75
CA GLU A 209 -15.29 -3.81 -13.76
C GLU A 209 -15.56 -2.46 -13.08
N PRO A 210 -14.80 -1.40 -13.44
CA PRO A 210 -15.02 -0.08 -12.86
C PRO A 210 -16.35 0.50 -13.34
N LEU A 211 -17.02 1.25 -12.48
CA LEU A 211 -18.24 1.98 -12.81
C LEU A 211 -17.92 3.28 -13.54
N LYS A 212 -18.88 3.78 -14.32
CA LYS A 212 -18.84 5.16 -14.83
C LYS A 212 -19.13 6.12 -13.69
N ASP A 213 -18.59 7.34 -13.77
CA ASP A 213 -18.71 8.33 -12.69
C ASP A 213 -20.16 8.52 -12.23
N ARG A 214 -21.11 8.65 -13.16
CA ARG A 214 -22.52 8.81 -12.83
C ARG A 214 -23.10 7.60 -12.09
N GLU A 215 -22.69 6.39 -12.46
CA GLU A 215 -23.16 5.16 -11.80
C GLU A 215 -22.69 5.07 -10.34
N ILE A 216 -21.55 5.70 -10.00
CA ILE A 216 -21.08 5.77 -8.61
C ILE A 216 -21.92 6.73 -7.79
N PHE A 217 -22.25 7.91 -8.35
CA PHE A 217 -23.12 8.88 -7.71
C PHE A 217 -24.51 8.25 -7.42
N ASP A 218 -25.11 7.61 -8.42
CA ASP A 218 -26.39 6.91 -8.29
C ASP A 218 -26.31 5.79 -7.22
N LEU A 219 -25.23 4.99 -7.22
CA LEU A 219 -25.05 3.87 -6.31
C LEU A 219 -24.92 4.29 -4.85
N LEU A 220 -24.24 5.40 -4.60
CA LEU A 220 -23.94 5.90 -3.26
C LEU A 220 -24.94 6.97 -2.77
N GLY A 221 -25.96 7.30 -3.58
CA GLY A 221 -27.05 8.20 -3.18
C GLY A 221 -26.69 9.68 -3.19
N PHE A 222 -25.86 10.10 -4.14
CA PHE A 222 -25.43 11.49 -4.36
C PHE A 222 -26.03 12.08 -5.65
N ASP A 223 -27.29 11.76 -5.97
CA ASP A 223 -28.04 12.29 -7.10
C ASP A 223 -28.42 13.79 -6.95
#